data_5d79cd1ffad85cb2de1ffa158520d21b
#
_entry.id   5d79cd1ffad85cb2de1ffa158520d21b
#
_cell.length_a   1.000
_cell.length_b   1.000
_cell.length_c   1.000
_cell.angle_alpha   90.00
_cell.angle_beta   90.00
_cell.angle_gamma   90.00
#
_symmetry.space_group_name_H-M   'P 1'
#
loop_
_entity.id
_entity.type
_entity.pdbx_description
1 polymer ?
#
loop_
_entity_poly.entity_id
_entity_poly.type
_entity_poly.pdbx_seq_one_letter_code
_entity_poly.pdbx_strand_id
1 'polypeptide(L)'
;MEETTMEEGDYNRDMEVSPALIAVHPSQYSVAVAVGSDLRVFDLQGGCPVSLVDDTSEPLHKDSIRAIHYGAKKGNLFVSAGDDKLVKIWNTDSWRCICTVSSEKRVSAVAISNDGLFVCFADKFGVVWGVDLDGLHENQTSPSMKKAVPILAHYCSIITSLEYSPDGRFVVSADRDFKIRITVFPKKPLDGAHEIQSFCLGHTKFVSCLAFVCASDYPEGFLLSGSGDSTVRLWDITSGCLLDTCEVGAEAAFLESNGKEEECCTAITNLCAIPNSSLVAVAIQSLSGIVFLHCNLSDKTLSIAKVISIMEEAFIPTSLGTSSSTKLFWMVTGISNLQGSDFTSLARVKVVSGFDKTNPDSGELDPIVLEDNDIPHGMQLLEKLQGSTSIEKAVISAAAETVKTTMRNTLIKKQYSADKREFRKRGRNDRKIKK
;
A
#
# COMPACT_ATOMS: atom_id res chain seq x y z
N MET A 1 37.86 -5.59 -37.52
CA MET A 1 37.92 -5.10 -36.13
C MET A 1 36.49 -4.88 -35.68
N GLU A 2 35.93 -5.92 -35.09
CA GLU A 2 34.57 -5.89 -34.52
C GLU A 2 34.66 -5.22 -33.17
N GLU A 3 34.11 -4.02 -33.05
CA GLU A 3 33.85 -3.40 -31.76
C GLU A 3 32.63 -4.09 -31.12
N THR A 4 32.89 -5.00 -30.24
CA THR A 4 31.95 -5.53 -29.28
C THR A 4 31.46 -4.38 -28.38
N THR A 5 30.30 -3.86 -28.66
CA THR A 5 29.55 -3.06 -27.72
C THR A 5 29.21 -3.92 -26.50
N MET A 6 30.01 -3.77 -25.44
CA MET A 6 29.64 -4.26 -24.13
C MET A 6 28.33 -3.57 -23.73
N GLU A 7 27.27 -4.33 -23.72
CA GLU A 7 26.09 -4.02 -22.90
C GLU A 7 26.62 -3.86 -21.49
N GLU A 8 26.55 -2.62 -20.93
CA GLU A 8 26.77 -2.40 -19.52
C GLU A 8 25.79 -3.32 -18.78
N GLY A 9 26.37 -4.39 -18.28
CA GLY A 9 25.69 -5.44 -17.60
C GLY A 9 24.87 -4.87 -16.44
N ASP A 10 23.78 -5.48 -16.31
CA ASP A 10 22.84 -5.53 -15.21
C ASP A 10 23.53 -6.07 -13.93
N TYR A 11 24.66 -5.43 -13.54
CA TYR A 11 25.40 -5.70 -12.31
C TYR A 11 24.82 -4.86 -11.19
N ASN A 12 24.20 -5.53 -10.27
CA ASN A 12 23.42 -5.17 -9.09
C ASN A 12 21.91 -5.03 -9.36
N ARG A 13 21.28 -6.13 -9.68
CA ARG A 13 19.99 -6.43 -9.06
C ARG A 13 20.29 -6.76 -7.60
N ASP A 14 20.58 -5.71 -6.82
CA ASP A 14 20.37 -5.79 -5.39
C ASP A 14 18.95 -6.35 -5.22
N MET A 15 18.82 -7.44 -4.48
CA MET A 15 17.51 -8.04 -4.18
C MET A 15 16.72 -7.00 -3.38
N GLU A 16 16.04 -6.09 -4.09
CA GLU A 16 15.12 -5.12 -3.50
C GLU A 16 13.93 -5.91 -2.95
N VAL A 17 14.01 -6.28 -1.69
CA VAL A 17 12.84 -6.83 -1.01
C VAL A 17 11.92 -5.65 -0.70
N SER A 18 10.76 -5.56 -1.36
CA SER A 18 9.80 -4.49 -1.06
C SER A 18 9.34 -4.56 0.40
N PRO A 19 8.94 -3.43 1.00
CA PRO A 19 8.35 -3.43 2.31
C PRO A 19 7.17 -4.40 2.37
N ALA A 20 7.05 -5.13 3.48
CA ALA A 20 5.96 -6.07 3.67
C ALA A 20 4.60 -5.35 3.63
N LEU A 21 3.60 -5.99 3.02
CA LEU A 21 2.25 -5.48 2.88
C LEU A 21 1.28 -6.38 3.62
N ILE A 22 0.22 -5.79 4.17
CA ILE A 22 -0.90 -6.52 4.77
C ILE A 22 -2.21 -6.02 4.21
N ALA A 23 -3.13 -6.94 3.97
CA ALA A 23 -4.52 -6.63 3.66
C ALA A 23 -5.42 -7.58 4.47
N VAL A 24 -6.54 -7.05 4.95
CA VAL A 24 -7.52 -7.79 5.75
C VAL A 24 -8.83 -7.83 4.99
N HIS A 25 -9.43 -9.01 4.91
CA HIS A 25 -10.73 -9.16 4.26
C HIS A 25 -11.79 -8.27 4.96
N PRO A 26 -12.66 -7.55 4.24
CA PRO A 26 -13.63 -6.63 4.84
C PRO A 26 -14.52 -7.29 5.91
N SER A 27 -14.89 -8.57 5.75
CA SER A 27 -15.63 -9.35 6.75
C SER A 27 -14.72 -10.15 7.68
N GLN A 28 -13.42 -9.90 7.67
CA GLN A 28 -12.40 -10.60 8.47
C GLN A 28 -12.39 -12.15 8.28
N TYR A 29 -12.65 -12.60 7.08
CA TYR A 29 -12.54 -14.04 6.79
C TYR A 29 -11.10 -14.49 6.62
N SER A 30 -10.24 -13.61 6.14
CA SER A 30 -8.83 -13.91 5.90
C SER A 30 -7.94 -12.69 6.04
N VAL A 31 -6.65 -12.95 6.27
CA VAL A 31 -5.58 -11.95 6.24
C VAL A 31 -4.53 -12.39 5.24
N ALA A 32 -4.12 -11.48 4.38
CA ALA A 32 -3.06 -11.66 3.40
C ALA A 32 -1.84 -10.80 3.74
N VAL A 33 -0.66 -11.38 3.66
CA VAL A 33 0.63 -10.69 3.83
C VAL A 33 1.51 -10.98 2.62
N ALA A 34 2.10 -9.95 2.05
CA ALA A 34 3.11 -10.09 1.01
C ALA A 34 4.48 -9.67 1.55
N VAL A 35 5.48 -10.55 1.38
CA VAL A 35 6.88 -10.28 1.75
C VAL A 35 7.76 -10.60 0.54
N GLY A 36 8.32 -9.58 -0.09
CA GLY A 36 8.99 -9.74 -1.36
C GLY A 36 8.05 -10.28 -2.44
N SER A 37 8.37 -11.39 -3.06
CA SER A 37 7.54 -12.09 -4.06
C SER A 37 6.58 -13.11 -3.44
N ASP A 38 6.63 -13.32 -2.14
CA ASP A 38 5.86 -14.35 -1.44
C ASP A 38 4.54 -13.77 -0.93
N LEU A 39 3.43 -14.38 -1.33
CA LEU A 39 2.06 -14.06 -0.89
C LEU A 39 1.58 -15.15 0.04
N ARG A 40 1.24 -14.77 1.26
CA ARG A 40 0.80 -15.66 2.34
C ARG A 40 -0.57 -15.27 2.80
N VAL A 41 -1.44 -16.26 2.97
CA VAL A 41 -2.82 -16.02 3.40
C VAL A 41 -3.18 -16.99 4.52
N PHE A 42 -3.94 -16.49 5.48
CA PHE A 42 -4.49 -17.25 6.58
C PHE A 42 -6.01 -17.05 6.64
N ASP A 43 -6.75 -18.17 6.73
CA ASP A 43 -8.19 -18.17 6.95
C ASP A 43 -8.50 -17.99 8.43
N LEU A 44 -9.11 -16.86 8.78
CA LEU A 44 -9.46 -16.53 10.17
C LEU A 44 -10.71 -17.26 10.65
N GLN A 45 -11.58 -17.74 9.75
CA GLN A 45 -12.76 -18.51 10.12
C GLN A 45 -12.41 -19.97 10.35
N GLY A 46 -11.68 -20.57 9.41
CA GLY A 46 -11.25 -21.97 9.51
C GLY A 46 -10.06 -22.16 10.44
N GLY A 47 -9.38 -21.09 10.84
CA GLY A 47 -8.18 -21.16 11.69
C GLY A 47 -7.02 -21.89 11.03
N CYS A 48 -6.87 -21.80 9.71
CA CYS A 48 -5.89 -22.59 8.98
C CYS A 48 -5.14 -21.78 7.90
N PRO A 49 -3.89 -22.20 7.60
CA PRO A 49 -3.14 -21.66 6.46
C PRO A 49 -3.87 -21.93 5.13
N VAL A 50 -3.92 -20.91 4.28
CA VAL A 50 -4.50 -21.05 2.94
C VAL A 50 -3.43 -21.48 1.95
N SER A 51 -3.79 -22.40 1.05
CA SER A 51 -2.99 -22.78 -0.12
C SER A 51 -3.50 -22.02 -1.34
N LEU A 52 -2.63 -21.19 -1.93
CA LEU A 52 -2.93 -20.45 -3.15
C LEU A 52 -2.78 -21.36 -4.37
N VAL A 53 -3.79 -21.40 -5.22
CA VAL A 53 -3.80 -22.23 -6.42
C VAL A 53 -3.69 -21.35 -7.66
N ASP A 54 -2.58 -21.48 -8.36
CA ASP A 54 -2.37 -20.92 -9.68
C ASP A 54 -1.98 -22.08 -10.61
N ASP A 55 -2.72 -22.27 -11.70
CA ASP A 55 -2.52 -23.41 -12.62
C ASP A 55 -1.20 -23.32 -13.40
N THR A 56 -0.34 -22.38 -13.07
CA THR A 56 1.01 -22.29 -13.59
C THR A 56 2.00 -23.09 -12.74
N SER A 57 2.94 -23.79 -13.35
CA SER A 57 4.03 -24.49 -12.64
C SER A 57 5.11 -23.55 -12.08
N GLU A 58 4.90 -22.25 -12.23
CA GLU A 58 5.84 -21.19 -11.83
C GLU A 58 5.47 -20.59 -10.47
N PRO A 59 6.40 -19.91 -9.79
CA PRO A 59 6.07 -19.19 -8.57
C PRO A 59 5.00 -18.13 -8.84
N LEU A 60 4.14 -17.88 -7.85
CA LEU A 60 3.00 -16.96 -7.95
C LEU A 60 3.39 -15.57 -8.45
N HIS A 61 4.47 -15.03 -7.92
CA HIS A 61 5.14 -13.83 -8.40
C HIS A 61 6.65 -14.07 -8.53
N LYS A 62 7.26 -13.52 -9.58
CA LYS A 62 8.71 -13.68 -9.86
C LYS A 62 9.55 -12.55 -9.27
N ASP A 63 8.93 -11.47 -8.85
CA ASP A 63 9.57 -10.29 -8.29
C ASP A 63 8.68 -9.68 -7.21
N SER A 64 9.14 -8.62 -6.54
CA SER A 64 8.47 -8.02 -5.39
C SER A 64 7.03 -7.61 -5.67
N ILE A 65 6.11 -8.05 -4.82
CA ILE A 65 4.73 -7.59 -4.78
C ILE A 65 4.72 -6.17 -4.22
N ARG A 66 4.07 -5.24 -4.91
CA ARG A 66 4.02 -3.81 -4.56
C ARG A 66 2.66 -3.35 -4.09
N ALA A 67 1.61 -4.09 -4.43
CA ALA A 67 0.26 -3.76 -4.05
C ALA A 67 -0.58 -5.02 -3.88
N ILE A 68 -1.38 -5.05 -2.83
CA ILE A 68 -2.40 -6.06 -2.55
C ILE A 68 -3.67 -5.36 -2.10
N HIS A 69 -4.84 -5.88 -2.50
CA HIS A 69 -6.11 -5.26 -2.16
C HIS A 69 -7.26 -6.27 -2.16
N TYR A 70 -8.17 -6.18 -1.16
CA TYR A 70 -9.43 -6.90 -1.15
C TYR A 70 -10.55 -6.06 -1.76
N GLY A 71 -11.47 -6.68 -2.46
CA GLY A 71 -12.71 -6.03 -2.92
C GLY A 71 -13.65 -5.69 -1.77
N ALA A 72 -14.28 -4.50 -1.83
CA ALA A 72 -14.98 -3.92 -0.67
C ALA A 72 -16.36 -4.49 -0.36
N LYS A 73 -17.21 -4.87 -1.32
CA LYS A 73 -18.64 -5.14 -1.04
C LYS A 73 -19.30 -6.28 -1.80
N LYS A 74 -18.85 -6.61 -2.98
CA LYS A 74 -19.46 -7.68 -3.80
C LYS A 74 -18.36 -8.42 -4.53
N GLY A 75 -18.21 -9.61 -4.20
CA GLY A 75 -17.24 -10.46 -4.86
C GLY A 75 -16.07 -10.73 -3.94
N ASN A 76 -15.91 -11.98 -3.75
CA ASN A 76 -14.82 -12.57 -3.01
C ASN A 76 -13.55 -12.44 -3.85
N LEU A 77 -13.08 -11.19 -4.02
CA LEU A 77 -11.96 -10.84 -4.87
C LEU A 77 -10.78 -10.29 -4.06
N PHE A 78 -9.61 -10.74 -4.43
CA PHE A 78 -8.35 -10.22 -3.95
C PHE A 78 -7.43 -10.01 -5.15
N VAL A 79 -6.60 -8.96 -5.10
CA VAL A 79 -5.64 -8.64 -6.16
C VAL A 79 -4.25 -8.52 -5.58
N SER A 80 -3.27 -9.10 -6.27
CA SER A 80 -1.84 -8.90 -6.01
C SER A 80 -1.13 -8.46 -7.28
N ALA A 81 -0.19 -7.50 -7.16
CA ALA A 81 0.56 -7.01 -8.31
C ALA A 81 1.93 -6.45 -7.90
N GLY A 82 2.88 -6.42 -8.83
CA GLY A 82 4.23 -5.98 -8.46
C GLY A 82 5.20 -5.72 -9.60
N ASP A 83 6.47 -5.88 -9.26
CA ASP A 83 7.61 -5.58 -10.13
C ASP A 83 7.78 -6.58 -11.26
N ASP A 84 7.22 -7.77 -11.14
CA ASP A 84 7.12 -8.79 -12.19
C ASP A 84 6.17 -8.42 -13.33
N LYS A 85 5.48 -7.28 -13.20
CA LYS A 85 4.51 -6.76 -14.17
C LYS A 85 3.26 -7.62 -14.33
N LEU A 86 2.95 -8.45 -13.36
CA LEU A 86 1.75 -9.25 -13.30
C LEU A 86 0.75 -8.61 -12.33
N VAL A 87 -0.51 -8.68 -12.72
CA VAL A 87 -1.67 -8.44 -11.86
C VAL A 87 -2.45 -9.73 -11.80
N LYS A 88 -2.51 -10.33 -10.63
CA LYS A 88 -3.24 -11.58 -10.39
C LYS A 88 -4.49 -11.30 -9.58
N ILE A 89 -5.61 -11.83 -10.05
CA ILE A 89 -6.92 -11.69 -9.45
C ILE A 89 -7.34 -13.04 -8.92
N TRP A 90 -7.67 -13.08 -7.65
CA TRP A 90 -7.97 -14.28 -6.89
C TRP A 90 -9.41 -14.28 -6.44
N ASN A 91 -10.04 -15.44 -6.47
CA ASN A 91 -11.29 -15.68 -5.76
C ASN A 91 -10.94 -16.02 -4.30
N THR A 92 -11.51 -15.30 -3.32
CA THR A 92 -11.17 -15.48 -1.90
C THR A 92 -11.86 -16.64 -1.22
N ASP A 93 -12.88 -17.25 -1.84
CA ASP A 93 -13.52 -18.46 -1.29
C ASP A 93 -12.69 -19.70 -1.59
N SER A 94 -12.15 -19.79 -2.80
CA SER A 94 -11.35 -20.92 -3.27
C SER A 94 -9.84 -20.68 -3.24
N TRP A 95 -9.42 -19.43 -3.11
CA TRP A 95 -8.05 -18.97 -3.25
C TRP A 95 -7.36 -19.42 -4.54
N ARG A 96 -8.17 -19.50 -5.59
CA ARG A 96 -7.73 -19.80 -6.95
C ARG A 96 -7.50 -18.50 -7.73
N CYS A 97 -6.43 -18.45 -8.51
CA CYS A 97 -6.20 -17.38 -9.46
C CYS A 97 -7.20 -17.51 -10.62
N ILE A 98 -8.12 -16.55 -10.74
CA ILE A 98 -9.16 -16.55 -11.78
C ILE A 98 -8.77 -15.76 -13.01
N CYS A 99 -7.84 -14.79 -12.86
CA CYS A 99 -7.38 -13.97 -13.97
C CYS A 99 -5.94 -13.51 -13.73
N THR A 100 -5.12 -13.56 -14.77
CA THR A 100 -3.78 -12.97 -14.80
C THR A 100 -3.69 -11.96 -15.93
N VAL A 101 -3.26 -10.74 -15.60
CA VAL A 101 -3.07 -9.64 -16.55
C VAL A 101 -1.61 -9.25 -16.58
N SER A 102 -1.05 -9.18 -17.78
CA SER A 102 0.33 -8.70 -17.97
C SER A 102 0.34 -7.20 -18.22
N SER A 103 1.16 -6.47 -17.49
CA SER A 103 1.47 -5.07 -17.71
C SER A 103 2.80 -4.92 -18.45
N GLU A 104 2.94 -3.89 -19.28
CA GLU A 104 4.25 -3.60 -19.89
C GLU A 104 5.28 -3.10 -18.87
N LYS A 105 4.82 -2.52 -17.78
CA LYS A 105 5.64 -1.86 -16.76
C LYS A 105 5.34 -2.41 -15.38
N ARG A 106 6.26 -2.19 -14.44
CA ARG A 106 6.05 -2.52 -13.02
C ARG A 106 4.79 -1.84 -12.51
N VAL A 107 3.99 -2.56 -11.73
CA VAL A 107 2.76 -2.07 -11.14
C VAL A 107 3.07 -1.47 -9.77
N SER A 108 2.51 -0.29 -9.48
CA SER A 108 2.77 0.45 -8.24
C SER A 108 1.56 0.52 -7.30
N ALA A 109 0.33 0.43 -7.82
CA ALA A 109 -0.88 0.47 -7.03
C ALA A 109 -2.01 -0.31 -7.71
N VAL A 110 -2.95 -0.83 -6.92
CA VAL A 110 -4.14 -1.54 -7.40
C VAL A 110 -5.36 -1.11 -6.59
N ALA A 111 -6.53 -1.13 -7.22
CA ALA A 111 -7.82 -0.95 -6.56
C ALA A 111 -8.89 -1.77 -7.27
N ILE A 112 -9.89 -2.25 -6.51
CA ILE A 112 -11.06 -2.96 -7.02
C ILE A 112 -12.26 -2.02 -6.90
N SER A 113 -13.07 -1.91 -7.95
CA SER A 113 -14.30 -1.12 -7.91
C SER A 113 -15.29 -1.66 -6.87
N ASN A 114 -16.11 -0.78 -6.30
CA ASN A 114 -17.04 -1.15 -5.22
C ASN A 114 -18.07 -2.21 -5.61
N ASP A 115 -18.38 -2.32 -6.91
CA ASP A 115 -19.26 -3.35 -7.48
C ASP A 115 -18.54 -4.67 -7.77
N GLY A 116 -17.19 -4.68 -7.68
CA GLY A 116 -16.36 -5.85 -7.99
C GLY A 116 -16.23 -6.17 -9.47
N LEU A 117 -16.70 -5.29 -10.37
CA LEU A 117 -16.68 -5.55 -11.81
C LEU A 117 -15.39 -5.11 -12.50
N PHE A 118 -14.63 -4.22 -11.88
CA PHE A 118 -13.41 -3.68 -12.46
C PHE A 118 -12.25 -3.74 -11.48
N VAL A 119 -11.07 -4.07 -12.01
CA VAL A 119 -9.79 -3.87 -11.34
C VAL A 119 -9.07 -2.74 -12.05
N CYS A 120 -8.65 -1.73 -11.29
CA CYS A 120 -7.74 -0.70 -11.76
C CYS A 120 -6.36 -0.91 -11.19
N PHE A 121 -5.33 -0.75 -12.00
CA PHE A 121 -3.95 -0.76 -11.54
C PHE A 121 -3.14 0.37 -12.18
N ALA A 122 -2.18 0.89 -11.45
CA ALA A 122 -1.30 1.94 -11.92
C ALA A 122 0.11 1.40 -12.21
N ASP A 123 0.72 1.87 -13.29
CA ASP A 123 2.08 1.53 -13.63
C ASP A 123 3.08 2.64 -13.21
N LYS A 124 4.37 2.29 -13.21
CA LYS A 124 5.44 3.23 -12.84
C LYS A 124 5.62 4.43 -13.78
N PHE A 125 4.90 4.49 -14.91
CA PHE A 125 4.88 5.65 -15.80
C PHE A 125 3.69 6.57 -15.54
N GLY A 126 2.80 6.19 -14.61
CA GLY A 126 1.66 6.98 -14.21
C GLY A 126 0.43 6.75 -15.06
N VAL A 127 0.34 5.63 -15.75
CA VAL A 127 -0.87 5.21 -16.46
C VAL A 127 -1.69 4.33 -15.54
N VAL A 128 -2.97 4.62 -15.41
CA VAL A 128 -3.95 3.74 -14.76
C VAL A 128 -4.66 2.93 -15.85
N TRP A 129 -4.65 1.64 -15.66
CA TRP A 129 -5.24 0.64 -16.53
C TRP A 129 -6.49 0.07 -15.89
N GLY A 130 -7.51 -0.19 -16.67
CA GLY A 130 -8.73 -0.87 -16.25
C GLY A 130 -8.82 -2.26 -16.84
N VAL A 131 -9.32 -3.20 -16.04
CA VAL A 131 -9.62 -4.58 -16.44
C VAL A 131 -11.06 -4.85 -16.08
N ASP A 132 -11.84 -5.28 -17.06
CA ASP A 132 -13.21 -5.72 -16.89
C ASP A 132 -13.23 -7.19 -16.44
N LEU A 133 -13.89 -7.45 -15.32
CA LEU A 133 -14.04 -8.79 -14.74
C LEU A 133 -15.33 -9.49 -15.18
N ASP A 134 -16.18 -8.83 -15.97
CA ASP A 134 -17.40 -9.43 -16.48
C ASP A 134 -17.12 -10.73 -17.27
N GLY A 135 -17.93 -11.75 -17.05
CA GLY A 135 -17.76 -13.06 -17.66
C GLY A 135 -16.63 -13.93 -17.08
N LEU A 136 -15.99 -13.52 -15.98
CA LEU A 136 -15.13 -14.43 -15.21
C LEU A 136 -16.01 -15.36 -14.37
N HIS A 137 -16.00 -16.64 -14.71
CA HIS A 137 -16.74 -17.68 -13.97
C HIS A 137 -15.81 -18.45 -13.04
N GLU A 138 -16.27 -18.71 -11.83
CA GLU A 138 -15.53 -19.45 -10.79
C GLU A 138 -15.15 -20.88 -11.21
N ASN A 139 -15.84 -21.44 -12.19
CA ASN A 139 -15.65 -22.82 -12.66
C ASN A 139 -14.65 -22.95 -13.83
N GLN A 140 -13.89 -21.89 -14.17
CA GLN A 140 -12.89 -22.02 -15.22
C GLN A 140 -11.69 -22.82 -14.73
N THR A 141 -11.29 -23.83 -15.49
CA THR A 141 -10.17 -24.72 -15.15
C THR A 141 -8.79 -24.08 -15.33
N SER A 142 -8.71 -22.91 -15.95
CA SER A 142 -7.46 -22.13 -16.14
C SER A 142 -7.72 -20.64 -16.01
N PRO A 143 -6.74 -19.85 -15.52
CA PRO A 143 -6.88 -18.40 -15.42
C PRO A 143 -7.17 -17.79 -16.79
N SER A 144 -8.18 -16.94 -16.87
CA SER A 144 -8.45 -16.21 -18.10
C SER A 144 -7.43 -15.13 -18.31
N MET A 145 -7.00 -14.94 -19.56
CA MET A 145 -6.16 -13.79 -19.92
C MET A 145 -7.04 -12.65 -20.39
N LYS A 146 -7.22 -11.65 -19.55
CA LYS A 146 -7.90 -10.40 -19.89
C LYS A 146 -6.88 -9.35 -20.33
N LYS A 147 -7.31 -8.44 -21.20
CA LYS A 147 -6.48 -7.33 -21.65
C LYS A 147 -6.82 -6.07 -20.84
N ALA A 148 -5.80 -5.44 -20.29
CA ALA A 148 -5.96 -4.12 -19.68
C ALA A 148 -6.06 -3.02 -20.72
N VAL A 149 -6.87 -2.00 -20.43
CA VAL A 149 -7.07 -0.81 -21.27
C VAL A 149 -6.66 0.42 -20.46
N PRO A 150 -5.86 1.37 -21.03
CA PRO A 150 -5.52 2.60 -20.33
C PRO A 150 -6.77 3.47 -20.15
N ILE A 151 -7.08 3.86 -18.91
CA ILE A 151 -8.28 4.66 -18.61
C ILE A 151 -7.97 6.12 -18.29
N LEU A 152 -6.83 6.38 -17.63
CA LEU A 152 -6.33 7.72 -17.34
C LEU A 152 -4.80 7.70 -17.18
N ALA A 153 -4.17 8.85 -17.24
CA ALA A 153 -2.74 8.97 -17.01
C ALA A 153 -2.36 10.27 -16.30
N HIS A 154 -1.35 10.17 -15.41
CA HIS A 154 -0.61 11.30 -14.88
C HIS A 154 0.59 11.57 -15.78
N TYR A 155 0.99 12.84 -15.91
CA TYR A 155 2.11 13.20 -16.77
C TYR A 155 3.45 12.78 -16.16
N CYS A 156 3.96 11.62 -16.61
CA CYS A 156 5.30 11.11 -16.25
C CYS A 156 5.59 11.02 -14.74
N SER A 157 4.58 10.85 -13.91
CA SER A 157 4.73 10.70 -12.47
C SER A 157 4.26 9.32 -12.01
N ILE A 158 5.01 8.70 -11.11
CA ILE A 158 4.62 7.41 -10.53
C ILE A 158 3.38 7.62 -9.66
N ILE A 159 2.33 6.86 -9.90
CA ILE A 159 1.17 6.80 -9.02
C ILE A 159 1.55 5.95 -7.81
N THR A 160 1.39 6.50 -6.62
CA THR A 160 1.79 5.90 -5.35
C THR A 160 0.62 5.23 -4.65
N SER A 161 -0.59 5.74 -4.84
CA SER A 161 -1.81 5.18 -4.28
C SER A 161 -2.98 5.36 -5.22
N LEU A 162 -3.90 4.40 -5.21
CA LEU A 162 -5.10 4.35 -6.04
C LEU A 162 -6.25 3.85 -5.18
N GLU A 163 -7.34 4.62 -5.11
CA GLU A 163 -8.51 4.31 -4.30
C GLU A 163 -9.81 4.64 -5.03
N TYR A 164 -10.88 3.94 -4.70
CA TYR A 164 -12.24 4.33 -5.09
C TYR A 164 -12.92 5.10 -3.96
N SER A 165 -13.73 6.11 -4.32
CA SER A 165 -14.60 6.75 -3.33
C SER A 165 -15.61 5.74 -2.75
N PRO A 166 -16.06 5.92 -1.49
CA PRO A 166 -16.99 4.98 -0.85
C PRO A 166 -18.31 4.76 -1.60
N ASP A 167 -18.76 5.76 -2.37
CA ASP A 167 -19.94 5.71 -3.24
C ASP A 167 -19.66 5.11 -4.62
N GLY A 168 -18.37 4.88 -4.97
CA GLY A 168 -17.94 4.32 -6.25
C GLY A 168 -17.98 5.28 -7.44
N ARG A 169 -18.32 6.57 -7.23
CA ARG A 169 -18.39 7.55 -8.32
C ARG A 169 -17.03 8.03 -8.81
N PHE A 170 -16.03 7.97 -7.96
CA PHE A 170 -14.71 8.52 -8.28
C PHE A 170 -13.61 7.48 -8.12
N VAL A 171 -12.61 7.58 -8.99
CA VAL A 171 -11.29 6.97 -8.78
C VAL A 171 -10.30 8.07 -8.41
N VAL A 172 -9.61 7.88 -7.30
CA VAL A 172 -8.64 8.82 -6.74
C VAL A 172 -7.26 8.27 -6.94
N SER A 173 -6.38 9.06 -7.52
CA SER A 173 -4.98 8.70 -7.77
C SER A 173 -4.03 9.75 -7.22
N ALA A 174 -3.09 9.32 -6.38
CA ALA A 174 -2.03 10.16 -5.86
C ALA A 174 -0.72 9.88 -6.60
N ASP A 175 0.09 10.90 -6.77
CA ASP A 175 1.36 10.76 -7.46
C ASP A 175 2.56 11.27 -6.66
N ARG A 176 3.74 10.89 -7.11
CA ARG A 176 5.01 11.31 -6.53
C ARG A 176 5.32 12.79 -6.75
N ASP A 177 4.66 13.46 -7.66
CA ASP A 177 4.82 14.89 -7.95
C ASP A 177 3.75 15.74 -7.22
N PHE A 178 3.28 15.26 -6.03
CA PHE A 178 2.48 15.96 -5.00
C PHE A 178 1.02 16.18 -5.37
N LYS A 179 0.52 15.53 -6.41
CA LYS A 179 -0.84 15.71 -6.90
C LYS A 179 -1.74 14.56 -6.48
N ILE A 180 -2.93 14.92 -6.09
CA ILE A 180 -4.04 13.99 -5.95
C ILE A 180 -5.10 14.40 -6.96
N ARG A 181 -5.46 13.48 -7.84
CA ARG A 181 -6.46 13.70 -8.89
C ARG A 181 -7.71 12.89 -8.58
N ILE A 182 -8.84 13.56 -8.58
CA ILE A 182 -10.16 12.97 -8.45
C ILE A 182 -10.76 12.88 -9.85
N THR A 183 -11.00 11.67 -10.32
CA THR A 183 -11.53 11.40 -11.66
C THR A 183 -12.89 10.73 -11.54
N VAL A 184 -13.88 11.19 -12.30
CA VAL A 184 -15.18 10.54 -12.36
C VAL A 184 -15.00 9.14 -12.97
N PHE A 185 -15.48 8.12 -12.26
CA PHE A 185 -15.45 6.75 -12.75
C PHE A 185 -16.66 6.55 -13.70
N PRO A 186 -16.43 6.39 -15.00
CA PRO A 186 -17.51 6.41 -15.97
C PRO A 186 -18.26 5.07 -16.00
N LYS A 187 -19.49 5.10 -16.53
CA LYS A 187 -20.30 3.88 -16.73
C LYS A 187 -19.65 2.86 -17.67
N LYS A 188 -18.77 3.33 -18.55
CA LYS A 188 -17.97 2.49 -19.46
C LYS A 188 -16.49 2.79 -19.27
N PRO A 189 -15.88 2.23 -18.22
CA PRO A 189 -14.50 2.59 -17.85
C PRO A 189 -13.48 2.29 -18.93
N LEU A 190 -13.71 1.28 -19.76
CA LEU A 190 -12.80 0.89 -20.84
C LEU A 190 -12.76 1.88 -22.00
N ASP A 191 -13.74 2.78 -22.11
CA ASP A 191 -13.71 3.87 -23.09
C ASP A 191 -12.86 5.06 -22.61
N GLY A 192 -12.33 4.98 -21.37
CA GLY A 192 -11.50 5.98 -20.73
C GLY A 192 -12.25 6.82 -19.69
N ALA A 193 -11.53 7.24 -18.65
CA ALA A 193 -12.01 8.12 -17.58
C ALA A 193 -11.47 9.54 -17.82
N HIS A 194 -12.18 10.32 -18.63
CA HIS A 194 -11.71 11.62 -19.13
C HIS A 194 -12.15 12.79 -18.26
N GLU A 195 -13.19 12.62 -17.46
CA GLU A 195 -13.77 13.69 -16.64
C GLU A 195 -13.03 13.79 -15.31
N ILE A 196 -12.36 14.92 -15.10
CA ILE A 196 -11.68 15.25 -13.85
C ILE A 196 -12.66 16.05 -13.01
N GLN A 197 -13.00 15.54 -11.82
CA GLN A 197 -13.83 16.24 -10.86
C GLN A 197 -13.04 17.40 -10.22
N SER A 198 -11.88 17.09 -9.67
CA SER A 198 -11.07 18.07 -8.95
C SER A 198 -9.62 17.59 -8.78
N PHE A 199 -8.79 18.47 -8.26
CA PHE A 199 -7.45 18.17 -7.77
C PHE A 199 -7.32 18.62 -6.33
N CYS A 200 -6.78 17.77 -5.45
CA CYS A 200 -6.36 18.15 -4.12
C CYS A 200 -4.88 18.53 -4.16
N LEU A 201 -4.58 19.82 -4.07
CA LEU A 201 -3.24 20.38 -4.20
C LEU A 201 -2.84 21.07 -2.90
N GLY A 202 -1.58 20.87 -2.48
CA GLY A 202 -1.08 21.54 -1.27
C GLY A 202 0.07 20.82 -0.59
N HIS A 203 0.21 19.49 -0.76
CA HIS A 203 1.39 18.80 -0.28
C HIS A 203 2.67 19.35 -0.92
N THR A 204 3.74 19.41 -0.14
CA THR A 204 5.05 19.95 -0.57
C THR A 204 6.07 18.89 -0.92
N LYS A 205 5.75 17.62 -0.59
CA LYS A 205 6.52 16.44 -1.00
C LYS A 205 5.55 15.39 -1.57
N PHE A 206 6.09 14.24 -2.00
CA PHE A 206 5.30 13.16 -2.58
C PHE A 206 4.13 12.73 -1.69
N VAL A 207 3.01 12.41 -2.29
CA VAL A 207 1.90 11.76 -1.60
C VAL A 207 2.20 10.25 -1.58
N SER A 208 2.16 9.63 -0.42
CA SER A 208 2.52 8.21 -0.24
C SER A 208 1.31 7.29 -0.23
N CYS A 209 0.23 7.72 0.39
CA CYS A 209 -0.95 6.91 0.64
C CYS A 209 -2.22 7.75 0.71
N LEU A 210 -3.34 7.09 0.44
CA LEU A 210 -4.68 7.62 0.51
C LEU A 210 -5.54 6.71 1.38
N ALA A 211 -6.53 7.29 2.05
CA ALA A 211 -7.59 6.56 2.74
C ALA A 211 -8.88 7.37 2.73
N PHE A 212 -10.02 6.71 2.86
CA PHE A 212 -11.30 7.39 3.02
C PHE A 212 -11.83 7.26 4.43
N VAL A 213 -12.41 8.35 4.94
CA VAL A 213 -13.26 8.34 6.12
C VAL A 213 -14.70 8.59 5.69
N CYS A 214 -15.62 7.75 6.21
CA CYS A 214 -17.01 7.77 5.80
C CYS A 214 -17.88 8.43 6.88
N ALA A 215 -18.84 9.21 6.43
CA ALA A 215 -19.93 9.72 7.25
C ALA A 215 -21.27 9.42 6.58
N SER A 216 -22.31 9.17 7.37
CA SER A 216 -23.64 8.85 6.86
C SER A 216 -24.20 9.92 5.92
N ASP A 217 -23.89 11.18 6.21
CA ASP A 217 -24.39 12.34 5.49
C ASP A 217 -23.59 12.71 4.24
N TYR A 218 -22.44 12.05 4.04
CA TYR A 218 -21.52 12.27 2.92
C TYR A 218 -21.15 10.92 2.29
N PRO A 219 -21.96 10.43 1.35
CA PRO A 219 -21.77 9.11 0.74
C PRO A 219 -20.46 8.98 -0.07
N GLU A 220 -19.93 10.08 -0.60
CA GLU A 220 -18.62 10.15 -1.25
C GLU A 220 -17.45 10.03 -0.27
N GLY A 221 -17.70 10.29 1.02
CA GLY A 221 -16.68 10.33 2.05
C GLY A 221 -15.74 11.53 1.95
N PHE A 222 -14.87 11.66 2.95
CA PHE A 222 -13.75 12.59 2.93
C PHE A 222 -12.45 11.85 2.69
N LEU A 223 -11.55 12.46 1.92
CA LEU A 223 -10.27 11.87 1.59
C LEU A 223 -9.20 12.28 2.60
N LEU A 224 -8.45 11.31 3.07
CA LEU A 224 -7.19 11.50 3.79
C LEU A 224 -6.03 11.22 2.87
N SER A 225 -4.98 12.02 2.99
CA SER A 225 -3.71 11.78 2.29
C SER A 225 -2.53 11.92 3.24
N GLY A 226 -1.58 10.97 3.13
CA GLY A 226 -0.30 11.04 3.82
C GLY A 226 0.81 11.38 2.85
N SER A 227 1.81 12.13 3.33
CA SER A 227 2.88 12.62 2.48
C SER A 227 4.25 12.56 3.14
N GLY A 228 5.29 12.62 2.31
CA GLY A 228 6.66 12.83 2.73
C GLY A 228 6.93 14.20 3.35
N ASP A 229 5.97 15.11 3.34
CA ASP A 229 6.05 16.39 4.06
C ASP A 229 5.64 16.28 5.54
N SER A 230 5.45 15.04 6.04
CA SER A 230 5.12 14.72 7.44
C SER A 230 3.72 15.17 7.87
N THR A 231 2.83 15.45 6.90
CA THR A 231 1.46 15.87 7.16
C THR A 231 0.44 14.84 6.72
N VAL A 232 -0.64 14.71 7.50
CA VAL A 232 -1.91 14.11 7.08
C VAL A 232 -2.88 15.25 6.77
N ARG A 233 -3.53 15.17 5.61
CA ARG A 233 -4.49 16.19 5.16
C ARG A 233 -5.85 15.59 4.91
N LEU A 234 -6.90 16.35 5.28
CA LEU A 234 -8.31 16.03 5.05
C LEU A 234 -8.84 16.91 3.91
N TRP A 235 -9.53 16.28 2.96
CA TRP A 235 -10.00 16.93 1.74
C TRP A 235 -11.48 16.66 1.47
N ASP A 236 -12.16 17.67 0.95
CA ASP A 236 -13.41 17.48 0.21
C ASP A 236 -13.09 17.15 -1.25
N ILE A 237 -13.43 15.94 -1.69
CA ILE A 237 -13.10 15.46 -3.03
C ILE A 237 -13.91 16.11 -4.14
N THR A 238 -15.10 16.61 -3.84
CA THR A 238 -15.98 17.23 -4.83
C THR A 238 -15.47 18.60 -5.26
N SER A 239 -15.00 19.39 -4.30
CA SER A 239 -14.41 20.71 -4.54
C SER A 239 -12.88 20.69 -4.71
N GLY A 240 -12.21 19.65 -4.20
CA GLY A 240 -10.75 19.60 -4.09
C GLY A 240 -10.20 20.48 -2.96
N CYS A 241 -11.06 21.02 -2.10
CA CYS A 241 -10.64 21.92 -1.03
C CYS A 241 -9.98 21.17 0.12
N LEU A 242 -8.90 21.75 0.63
CA LEU A 242 -8.28 21.34 1.88
C LEU A 242 -9.20 21.75 3.04
N LEU A 243 -9.54 20.78 3.89
CA LEU A 243 -10.38 21.03 5.08
C LEU A 243 -9.50 21.22 6.32
N ASP A 244 -8.49 20.35 6.50
CA ASP A 244 -7.57 20.42 7.62
C ASP A 244 -6.23 19.77 7.34
N THR A 245 -5.22 20.12 8.15
CA THR A 245 -3.85 19.57 8.09
C THR A 245 -3.36 19.24 9.48
N CYS A 246 -2.95 18.01 9.70
CA CYS A 246 -2.31 17.55 10.92
C CYS A 246 -0.82 17.25 10.68
N GLU A 247 0.07 17.92 11.41
CA GLU A 247 1.50 17.68 11.40
C GLU A 247 1.85 16.57 12.41
N VAL A 248 2.21 15.40 11.90
CA VAL A 248 2.51 14.22 12.76
C VAL A 248 4.01 14.01 12.96
N GLY A 249 4.83 14.73 12.21
CA GLY A 249 6.29 14.57 12.26
C GLY A 249 6.93 15.02 13.56
N ALA A 250 6.37 16.04 14.21
CA ALA A 250 6.88 16.54 15.48
C ALA A 250 6.75 15.52 16.60
N GLU A 251 5.62 14.81 16.68
CA GLU A 251 5.37 13.77 17.68
C GLU A 251 6.28 12.55 17.48
N ALA A 252 6.56 12.18 16.23
CA ALA A 252 7.52 11.12 15.93
C ALA A 252 8.93 11.48 16.39
N ALA A 253 9.34 12.74 16.23
CA ALA A 253 10.67 13.22 16.67
C ALA A 253 10.83 13.22 18.19
N PHE A 254 9.76 13.48 18.96
CA PHE A 254 9.79 13.43 20.43
C PHE A 254 10.07 12.03 20.98
N LEU A 255 9.59 10.98 20.30
CA LEU A 255 9.80 9.60 20.71
C LEU A 255 11.21 9.06 20.36
N GLU A 256 11.87 9.66 19.37
CA GLU A 256 13.21 9.24 18.92
C GLU A 256 14.36 10.02 19.56
N SER A 257 14.11 11.01 20.44
CA SER A 257 15.11 11.93 20.99
C SER A 257 16.12 11.27 21.95
N ASN A 258 16.83 10.25 21.47
CA ASN A 258 18.10 9.76 22.02
C ASN A 258 19.33 10.44 21.38
N GLY A 259 19.26 11.74 21.11
CA GLY A 259 20.43 12.62 20.98
C GLY A 259 21.29 12.49 19.73
N LYS A 260 20.79 11.97 18.60
CA LYS A 260 21.47 12.06 17.31
C LYS A 260 20.67 12.93 16.34
N GLU A 261 21.27 14.05 15.94
CA GLU A 261 20.80 14.91 14.83
C GLU A 261 21.04 14.22 13.47
N GLU A 262 20.40 13.07 13.22
CA GLU A 262 20.22 12.61 11.84
C GLU A 262 18.90 13.21 11.34
N GLU A 263 18.87 13.69 10.09
CA GLU A 263 17.63 14.18 9.46
C GLU A 263 16.57 13.06 9.54
N CYS A 264 15.70 13.15 10.54
CA CYS A 264 14.68 12.16 10.81
C CYS A 264 13.69 12.15 9.66
N CYS A 265 13.61 11.04 8.92
CA CYS A 265 12.66 10.89 7.84
C CYS A 265 11.26 10.62 8.40
N THR A 266 10.50 11.65 8.66
CA THR A 266 9.13 11.58 9.21
C THR A 266 8.05 11.41 8.13
N ALA A 267 8.42 10.80 6.99
CA ALA A 267 7.48 10.55 5.91
C ALA A 267 6.38 9.59 6.34
N ILE A 268 5.13 9.94 6.03
CA ILE A 268 4.00 9.03 6.25
C ILE A 268 4.08 7.92 5.22
N THR A 269 3.95 6.68 5.66
CA THR A 269 4.11 5.50 4.82
C THR A 269 2.79 4.83 4.51
N ASN A 270 1.86 4.85 5.46
CA ASN A 270 0.53 4.28 5.29
C ASN A 270 -0.50 4.98 6.18
N LEU A 271 -1.76 4.96 5.74
CA LEU A 271 -2.93 5.45 6.45
C LEU A 271 -4.03 4.40 6.44
N CYS A 272 -4.74 4.27 7.55
CA CYS A 272 -5.88 3.39 7.63
C CYS A 272 -6.96 3.98 8.54
N ALA A 273 -8.14 4.24 8.01
CA ALA A 273 -9.29 4.65 8.80
C ALA A 273 -9.87 3.44 9.57
N ILE A 274 -10.13 3.60 10.86
CA ILE A 274 -10.71 2.54 11.68
C ILE A 274 -12.24 2.57 11.49
N PRO A 275 -12.85 1.51 10.97
CA PRO A 275 -14.29 1.46 10.74
C PRO A 275 -15.09 1.65 12.02
N ASN A 276 -16.22 2.36 11.89
CA ASN A 276 -17.12 2.68 13.01
C ASN A 276 -16.44 3.43 14.18
N SER A 277 -15.33 4.08 13.91
CA SER A 277 -14.57 4.91 14.85
C SER A 277 -14.21 6.23 14.18
N SER A 278 -13.94 7.26 14.99
CA SER A 278 -13.36 8.51 14.52
C SER A 278 -11.83 8.48 14.44
N LEU A 279 -11.21 7.30 14.59
CA LEU A 279 -9.76 7.16 14.60
C LEU A 279 -9.20 6.80 13.22
N VAL A 280 -8.04 7.35 12.96
CA VAL A 280 -7.21 7.06 11.77
C VAL A 280 -5.82 6.65 12.24
N ALA A 281 -5.38 5.47 11.84
CA ALA A 281 -4.03 5.00 12.12
C ALA A 281 -3.05 5.51 11.06
N VAL A 282 -1.90 5.97 11.51
CA VAL A 282 -0.84 6.56 10.69
C VAL A 282 0.48 5.85 10.97
N ALA A 283 1.07 5.25 9.95
CA ALA A 283 2.42 4.71 9.98
C ALA A 283 3.42 5.75 9.47
N ILE A 284 4.54 5.91 10.17
CA ILE A 284 5.60 6.87 9.87
C ILE A 284 6.93 6.11 9.69
N GLN A 285 7.71 6.49 8.72
CA GLN A 285 8.91 5.78 8.28
C GLN A 285 9.96 5.55 9.38
N SER A 286 10.11 6.48 10.30
CA SER A 286 11.12 6.42 11.35
C SER A 286 10.56 5.97 12.70
N LEU A 287 9.25 5.83 12.84
CA LEU A 287 8.61 5.54 14.10
C LEU A 287 8.39 4.03 14.28
N SER A 288 9.00 3.43 15.30
CA SER A 288 8.64 2.09 15.78
C SER A 288 7.33 2.14 16.58
N GLY A 289 6.26 2.58 15.91
CA GLY A 289 4.95 2.80 16.53
C GLY A 289 3.90 3.25 15.55
N ILE A 290 2.71 3.53 16.06
CA ILE A 290 1.56 4.03 15.30
C ILE A 290 1.06 5.31 15.96
N VAL A 291 0.79 6.32 15.15
CA VAL A 291 0.06 7.52 15.56
C VAL A 291 -1.41 7.33 15.24
N PHE A 292 -2.28 7.50 16.22
CA PHE A 292 -3.72 7.57 16.00
C PHE A 292 -4.16 9.03 15.98
N LEU A 293 -4.85 9.41 14.90
CA LEU A 293 -5.50 10.69 14.79
C LEU A 293 -6.99 10.54 15.07
N HIS A 294 -7.56 11.52 15.73
CA HIS A 294 -9.00 11.72 15.81
C HIS A 294 -9.45 12.57 14.62
N CYS A 295 -10.36 12.05 13.82
CA CYS A 295 -10.98 12.75 12.69
C CYS A 295 -12.40 13.12 13.08
N ASN A 296 -12.64 14.40 13.40
CA ASN A 296 -13.96 14.92 13.65
C ASN A 296 -14.61 15.35 12.34
N LEU A 297 -15.52 14.53 11.83
CA LEU A 297 -16.18 14.80 10.56
C LEU A 297 -17.21 15.94 10.63
N SER A 298 -17.77 16.23 11.82
CA SER A 298 -18.71 17.34 12.01
C SER A 298 -17.99 18.68 11.88
N ASP A 299 -16.84 18.81 12.52
CA ASP A 299 -16.04 20.03 12.50
C ASP A 299 -15.01 20.02 11.36
N LYS A 300 -14.84 18.86 10.68
CA LYS A 300 -13.87 18.63 9.60
C LYS A 300 -12.43 18.90 10.04
N THR A 301 -12.05 18.37 11.22
CA THR A 301 -10.74 18.59 11.82
C THR A 301 -10.02 17.28 12.14
N LEU A 302 -8.70 17.37 12.17
CA LEU A 302 -7.76 16.30 12.54
C LEU A 302 -6.98 16.71 13.79
N SER A 303 -6.85 15.81 14.75
CA SER A 303 -5.99 16.00 15.92
C SER A 303 -5.30 14.71 16.31
N ILE A 304 -4.14 14.80 16.94
CA ILE A 304 -3.43 13.62 17.46
C ILE A 304 -4.18 13.13 18.70
N ALA A 305 -4.63 11.88 18.65
CA ALA A 305 -5.35 11.25 19.75
C ALA A 305 -4.39 10.48 20.66
N LYS A 306 -3.53 9.64 20.08
CA LYS A 306 -2.63 8.79 20.84
C LYS A 306 -1.46 8.33 19.97
N VAL A 307 -0.31 8.10 20.61
CA VAL A 307 0.82 7.42 20.00
C VAL A 307 1.08 6.12 20.74
N ILE A 308 1.19 5.01 20.01
CA ILE A 308 1.47 3.69 20.56
C ILE A 308 2.84 3.26 20.06
N SER A 309 3.76 3.01 20.99
CA SER A 309 5.05 2.41 20.67
C SER A 309 4.91 0.89 20.51
N ILE A 310 5.59 0.35 19.49
CA ILE A 310 5.80 -1.09 19.35
C ILE A 310 7.17 -1.38 19.99
N MET A 311 7.22 -2.23 21.00
CA MET A 311 8.44 -2.45 21.82
C MET A 311 9.63 -3.07 21.05
N GLU A 312 9.58 -3.18 19.76
CA GLU A 312 10.60 -3.80 18.92
C GLU A 312 11.32 -2.75 18.08
N GLU A 313 12.39 -2.16 18.59
CA GLU A 313 13.17 -1.09 17.94
C GLU A 313 13.73 -1.44 16.55
N ALA A 314 13.80 -2.73 16.20
CA ALA A 314 14.32 -3.19 14.92
C ALA A 314 13.29 -3.21 13.80
N PHE A 315 12.00 -3.03 14.11
CA PHE A 315 10.91 -3.13 13.16
C PHE A 315 10.07 -1.85 13.12
N ILE A 316 9.67 -1.45 11.93
CA ILE A 316 8.77 -0.31 11.71
C ILE A 316 7.51 -0.75 10.95
N PRO A 317 6.34 -0.16 11.20
CA PRO A 317 5.13 -0.43 10.44
C PRO A 317 5.32 -0.05 8.96
N THR A 318 5.05 -1.02 8.07
CA THR A 318 5.16 -0.82 6.62
C THR A 318 3.80 -0.84 5.92
N SER A 319 2.82 -1.54 6.50
CA SER A 319 1.46 -1.56 5.96
C SER A 319 0.44 -1.83 7.06
N LEU A 320 -0.74 -1.25 6.89
CA LEU A 320 -1.84 -1.24 7.83
C LEU A 320 -3.08 -1.87 7.19
N GLY A 321 -3.89 -2.55 8.00
CA GLY A 321 -5.12 -3.18 7.52
C GLY A 321 -6.19 -3.26 8.59
N THR A 322 -7.44 -3.14 8.19
CA THR A 322 -8.60 -3.26 9.06
C THR A 322 -9.73 -3.97 8.34
N SER A 323 -10.70 -4.44 9.11
CA SER A 323 -11.94 -4.98 8.58
C SER A 323 -13.14 -4.20 9.11
N SER A 324 -14.24 -4.20 8.38
CA SER A 324 -15.47 -3.53 8.81
C SER A 324 -16.24 -4.30 9.89
N SER A 325 -15.91 -5.57 10.12
CA SER A 325 -16.68 -6.49 10.99
C SER A 325 -16.13 -6.63 12.39
N THR A 326 -14.88 -6.22 12.63
CA THR A 326 -14.25 -6.36 13.95
C THR A 326 -13.58 -5.08 14.41
N LYS A 327 -13.26 -5.08 15.69
CA LYS A 327 -12.58 -3.99 16.37
C LYS A 327 -11.06 -4.23 16.45
N LEU A 328 -10.56 -5.08 15.56
CA LEU A 328 -9.14 -5.36 15.45
C LEU A 328 -8.52 -4.58 14.30
N PHE A 329 -7.40 -3.99 14.57
CA PHE A 329 -6.56 -3.31 13.62
C PHE A 329 -5.27 -4.11 13.43
N TRP A 330 -4.92 -4.38 12.19
CA TRP A 330 -3.79 -5.21 11.81
C TRP A 330 -2.69 -4.36 11.22
N MET A 331 -1.44 -4.71 11.53
CA MET A 331 -0.29 -4.11 10.88
C MET A 331 0.76 -5.17 10.57
N VAL A 332 1.52 -4.94 9.52
CA VAL A 332 2.77 -5.64 9.29
C VAL A 332 3.92 -4.65 9.45
N THR A 333 4.96 -5.12 10.14
CA THR A 333 6.19 -4.36 10.35
C THR A 333 7.32 -5.00 9.56
N GLY A 334 8.18 -4.19 8.98
CA GLY A 334 9.38 -4.63 8.27
C GLY A 334 10.63 -4.32 9.07
N ILE A 335 11.67 -5.13 8.89
CA ILE A 335 12.95 -4.92 9.55
C ILE A 335 13.59 -3.61 9.07
N SER A 336 14.00 -2.75 9.98
CA SER A 336 14.61 -1.44 9.69
C SER A 336 16.02 -1.30 10.27
N ASN A 337 16.37 -2.09 11.28
CA ASN A 337 17.65 -2.00 11.98
C ASN A 337 18.19 -3.41 12.27
N LEU A 338 19.52 -3.57 12.18
CA LEU A 338 20.21 -4.86 12.38
C LEU A 338 20.87 -5.00 13.75
N GLN A 339 20.68 -4.02 14.63
CA GLN A 339 21.33 -4.05 15.94
C GLN A 339 20.64 -5.06 16.87
N GLY A 340 21.35 -6.08 17.27
CA GLY A 340 21.15 -6.77 18.55
C GLY A 340 20.50 -8.13 18.56
N SER A 341 20.10 -8.79 17.47
CA SER A 341 19.50 -10.13 17.58
C SER A 341 19.58 -10.99 16.31
N ASP A 342 19.51 -12.30 16.48
CA ASP A 342 19.32 -13.25 15.39
C ASP A 342 17.85 -13.17 14.92
N PHE A 343 17.63 -12.44 13.82
CA PHE A 343 16.30 -12.30 13.25
C PHE A 343 15.89 -13.56 12.51
N THR A 344 14.70 -14.05 12.81
CA THR A 344 14.12 -15.26 12.18
C THR A 344 13.12 -14.93 11.06
N SER A 345 12.70 -13.65 10.94
CA SER A 345 11.73 -13.22 9.90
C SER A 345 12.04 -11.80 9.41
N LEU A 346 11.66 -11.52 8.14
CA LEU A 346 11.80 -10.19 7.52
C LEU A 346 10.64 -9.26 7.88
N ALA A 347 9.54 -9.80 8.34
CA ALA A 347 8.33 -9.08 8.67
C ALA A 347 7.67 -9.67 9.91
N ARG A 348 6.99 -8.84 10.69
CA ARG A 348 6.16 -9.28 11.81
C ARG A 348 4.76 -8.72 11.69
N VAL A 349 3.78 -9.54 12.08
CA VAL A 349 2.37 -9.14 12.14
C VAL A 349 2.05 -8.78 13.58
N LYS A 350 1.42 -7.63 13.78
CA LYS A 350 0.93 -7.15 15.07
C LYS A 350 -0.54 -6.77 14.95
N VAL A 351 -1.26 -6.91 16.04
CA VAL A 351 -2.69 -6.61 16.10
C VAL A 351 -2.93 -5.65 17.25
N VAL A 352 -3.75 -4.63 17.01
CA VAL A 352 -4.17 -3.66 18.01
C VAL A 352 -5.66 -3.83 18.26
N SER A 353 -6.05 -3.82 19.51
CA SER A 353 -7.45 -3.84 19.98
C SER A 353 -7.75 -2.59 20.82
N GLY A 354 -8.95 -2.53 21.42
CA GLY A 354 -9.30 -1.44 22.32
C GLY A 354 -10.03 -0.28 21.65
N PHE A 355 -10.62 -0.52 20.46
CA PHE A 355 -11.45 0.46 19.77
C PHE A 355 -12.92 0.44 20.22
N ASP A 356 -13.22 -0.29 21.29
CA ASP A 356 -14.54 -0.40 21.88
C ASP A 356 -14.79 0.68 22.93
N LYS A 357 -15.89 1.38 22.82
CA LYS A 357 -16.41 2.22 23.91
C LYS A 357 -17.01 1.30 24.98
N THR A 358 -16.15 0.60 25.74
CA THR A 358 -16.62 -0.32 26.78
C THR A 358 -16.99 0.39 28.10
N ASN A 359 -16.57 1.65 28.26
CA ASN A 359 -16.90 2.46 29.44
C ASN A 359 -17.66 3.72 29.01
N PRO A 360 -18.97 3.81 29.30
CA PRO A 360 -19.75 5.02 29.00
C PRO A 360 -19.24 6.26 29.76
N ASP A 361 -18.49 6.07 30.84
CA ASP A 361 -18.00 7.17 31.70
C ASP A 361 -16.62 7.71 31.29
N SER A 362 -15.79 6.95 30.53
CA SER A 362 -14.44 7.41 30.19
C SER A 362 -14.32 8.10 28.83
N GLY A 363 -15.26 7.92 27.93
CA GLY A 363 -15.26 8.62 26.61
C GLY A 363 -14.03 8.39 25.70
N GLU A 364 -12.97 7.84 26.23
CA GLU A 364 -11.70 7.64 25.55
C GLU A 364 -11.55 6.20 25.05
N LEU A 365 -11.14 6.08 23.79
CA LEU A 365 -10.68 4.82 23.20
C LEU A 365 -9.24 4.60 23.64
N ASP A 366 -8.90 3.41 24.16
CA ASP A 366 -7.55 3.05 24.59
C ASP A 366 -6.99 1.89 23.78
N PRO A 367 -6.49 2.15 22.54
CA PRO A 367 -5.91 1.13 21.71
C PRO A 367 -4.63 0.55 22.33
N ILE A 368 -4.53 -0.79 22.35
CA ILE A 368 -3.40 -1.56 22.89
C ILE A 368 -2.93 -2.60 21.86
N VAL A 369 -1.61 -2.80 21.78
CA VAL A 369 -1.02 -3.89 20.98
C VAL A 369 -1.23 -5.21 21.72
N LEU A 370 -1.81 -6.20 21.04
CA LEU A 370 -2.00 -7.54 21.58
C LEU A 370 -0.66 -8.30 21.64
N GLU A 371 -0.50 -9.08 22.68
CA GLU A 371 0.57 -10.08 22.76
C GLU A 371 0.33 -11.19 21.73
N ASP A 372 1.39 -11.84 21.26
CA ASP A 372 1.34 -12.83 20.19
C ASP A 372 0.37 -14.01 20.51
N ASN A 373 0.18 -14.35 21.78
CA ASN A 373 -0.76 -15.39 22.22
C ASN A 373 -2.22 -14.93 22.25
N ASP A 374 -2.47 -13.65 22.31
CA ASP A 374 -3.82 -13.03 22.36
C ASP A 374 -4.36 -12.70 20.95
N ILE A 375 -3.50 -12.82 19.94
CA ILE A 375 -3.90 -12.67 18.53
C ILE A 375 -4.80 -13.85 18.14
N PRO A 376 -5.87 -13.62 17.36
CA PRO A 376 -6.70 -14.71 16.86
C PRO A 376 -5.86 -15.80 16.17
N HIS A 377 -6.00 -17.05 16.60
CA HIS A 377 -5.22 -18.24 16.17
C HIS A 377 -3.71 -18.18 16.54
N GLY A 378 -3.26 -17.15 17.25
CA GLY A 378 -1.95 -17.08 17.88
C GLY A 378 -0.77 -17.45 16.98
N MET A 379 0.08 -18.35 17.50
CA MET A 379 1.32 -18.75 16.82
C MET A 379 1.10 -19.37 15.43
N GLN A 380 0.02 -20.11 15.21
CA GLN A 380 -0.24 -20.75 13.90
C GLN A 380 -0.43 -19.71 12.79
N LEU A 381 -1.16 -18.65 13.08
CA LEU A 381 -1.33 -17.50 12.17
C LEU A 381 0.01 -16.80 11.94
N LEU A 382 0.73 -16.52 13.03
CA LEU A 382 2.00 -15.79 12.95
C LEU A 382 3.06 -16.57 12.15
N GLU A 383 3.21 -17.88 12.39
CA GLU A 383 4.11 -18.73 11.61
C GLU A 383 3.79 -18.70 10.12
N LYS A 384 2.50 -18.77 9.75
CA LYS A 384 2.10 -18.69 8.34
C LYS A 384 2.41 -17.33 7.73
N LEU A 385 2.01 -16.25 8.38
CA LEU A 385 2.08 -14.91 7.79
C LEU A 385 3.48 -14.30 7.83
N GLN A 386 4.23 -14.53 8.91
CA GLN A 386 5.59 -14.03 9.04
C GLN A 386 6.62 -14.92 8.35
N GLY A 387 6.37 -16.23 8.28
CA GLY A 387 7.28 -17.24 7.80
C GLY A 387 8.44 -17.50 8.77
N SER A 388 8.87 -18.75 8.84
CA SER A 388 10.12 -19.14 9.51
C SER A 388 11.14 -19.43 8.43
N THR A 389 12.08 -18.54 8.20
CA THR A 389 13.19 -18.83 7.31
C THR A 389 14.48 -18.67 8.08
N SER A 390 15.39 -19.66 7.94
CA SER A 390 16.80 -19.45 8.26
C SER A 390 17.36 -18.47 7.22
N ILE A 391 17.20 -17.17 7.49
CA ILE A 391 17.55 -16.14 6.53
C ILE A 391 19.02 -15.83 6.70
N GLU A 392 19.77 -15.87 5.60
CA GLU A 392 21.16 -15.45 5.59
C GLU A 392 21.27 -13.98 6.03
N LYS A 393 22.23 -13.65 6.88
CA LYS A 393 22.47 -12.26 7.36
C LYS A 393 22.56 -11.24 6.23
N ALA A 394 23.04 -11.65 5.04
CA ALA A 394 23.10 -10.80 3.86
C ALA A 394 21.69 -10.39 3.35
N VAL A 395 20.73 -11.32 3.37
CA VAL A 395 19.34 -11.05 2.93
C VAL A 395 18.64 -10.12 3.91
N ILE A 396 18.88 -10.32 5.22
CA ILE A 396 18.32 -9.45 6.27
C ILE A 396 18.90 -8.03 6.13
N SER A 397 20.21 -7.92 5.88
CA SER A 397 20.88 -6.64 5.66
C SER A 397 20.31 -5.91 4.43
N ALA A 398 20.15 -6.63 3.32
CA ALA A 398 19.55 -6.08 2.11
C ALA A 398 18.11 -5.64 2.34
N ALA A 399 17.30 -6.41 3.08
CA ALA A 399 15.93 -6.06 3.41
C ALA A 399 15.85 -4.78 4.28
N ALA A 400 16.68 -4.69 5.33
CA ALA A 400 16.73 -3.51 6.19
C ALA A 400 17.17 -2.24 5.44
N GLU A 401 18.20 -2.37 4.59
CA GLU A 401 18.64 -1.26 3.74
C GLU A 401 17.56 -0.89 2.72
N THR A 402 16.85 -1.88 2.21
CA THR A 402 15.75 -1.66 1.26
C THR A 402 14.59 -0.94 1.92
N VAL A 403 14.16 -1.30 3.11
CA VAL A 403 13.11 -0.57 3.85
C VAL A 403 13.50 0.90 4.00
N LYS A 404 14.78 1.18 4.31
CA LYS A 404 15.30 2.55 4.39
C LYS A 404 15.38 3.26 3.03
N THR A 405 15.84 2.55 1.99
CA THR A 405 16.14 3.14 0.68
C THR A 405 15.00 3.05 -0.30
N THR A 406 14.15 2.04 -0.22
CA THR A 406 13.00 1.88 -1.13
C THR A 406 11.97 2.94 -0.87
N MET A 407 11.68 3.24 0.38
CA MET A 407 10.91 4.42 0.73
C MET A 407 11.59 5.68 0.20
N ARG A 408 12.90 5.82 0.40
CA ARG A 408 13.68 6.96 -0.11
C ARG A 408 13.75 6.98 -1.64
N ASN A 409 13.99 5.85 -2.31
CA ASN A 409 14.16 5.77 -3.76
C ASN A 409 12.84 5.73 -4.54
N THR A 410 11.79 5.14 -3.99
CA THR A 410 10.45 5.19 -4.57
C THR A 410 9.87 6.59 -4.49
N LEU A 411 10.23 7.31 -3.43
CA LEU A 411 9.63 8.57 -3.05
C LEU A 411 10.49 9.79 -3.41
N ILE A 412 11.81 9.64 -3.59
CA ILE A 412 12.68 10.74 -4.00
C ILE A 412 13.05 10.59 -5.48
N LYS A 413 12.72 11.60 -6.27
CA LYS A 413 13.16 11.69 -7.67
C LYS A 413 14.71 11.68 -7.69
N LYS A 414 15.36 10.66 -8.26
CA LYS A 414 16.81 10.63 -8.43
C LYS A 414 17.23 11.93 -9.12
N GLN A 415 17.88 12.82 -8.38
CA GLN A 415 18.49 14.02 -8.98
C GLN A 415 19.74 13.55 -9.71
N TYR A 416 19.65 13.46 -11.01
CA TYR A 416 20.82 13.24 -11.83
C TYR A 416 21.66 14.51 -11.89
N SER A 417 22.98 14.39 -11.74
CA SER A 417 23.90 15.51 -12.01
C SER A 417 23.64 16.10 -13.40
N ALA A 418 23.96 17.36 -13.59
CA ALA A 418 23.78 18.05 -14.86
C ALA A 418 24.38 17.27 -16.03
N ASP A 419 25.57 16.70 -15.85
CA ASP A 419 26.30 15.88 -16.84
C ASP A 419 25.54 14.59 -17.20
N LYS A 420 24.99 13.88 -16.22
CA LYS A 420 24.17 12.68 -16.46
C LYS A 420 22.84 13.02 -17.14
N ARG A 421 22.28 14.20 -16.88
CA ARG A 421 21.07 14.69 -17.59
C ARG A 421 21.37 14.98 -19.05
N GLU A 422 22.51 15.60 -19.32
CA GLU A 422 22.94 15.96 -20.67
C GLU A 422 23.32 14.72 -21.48
N PHE A 423 24.05 13.79 -20.90
CA PHE A 423 24.36 12.50 -21.53
C PHE A 423 23.10 11.73 -21.95
N ARG A 424 22.09 11.67 -21.07
CA ARG A 424 20.81 11.04 -21.39
C ARG A 424 20.01 11.79 -22.45
N LYS A 425 20.11 13.11 -22.53
CA LYS A 425 19.48 13.91 -23.59
C LYS A 425 20.15 13.60 -24.95
N ARG A 426 21.47 13.49 -25.00
CA ARG A 426 22.22 13.13 -26.21
C ARG A 426 21.83 11.74 -26.67
N GLY A 427 21.87 10.72 -25.82
CA GLY A 427 21.48 9.36 -26.16
C GLY A 427 20.01 9.19 -26.61
N ARG A 428 19.10 10.08 -26.18
CA ARG A 428 17.71 10.11 -26.70
C ARG A 428 17.61 10.75 -28.07
N ASN A 429 18.39 11.77 -28.35
CA ASN A 429 18.38 12.45 -29.65
C ASN A 429 19.04 11.59 -30.73
N ASP A 430 20.12 10.89 -30.42
CA ASP A 430 20.78 9.98 -31.38
C ASP A 430 19.87 8.82 -31.80
N ARG A 431 18.97 8.35 -30.93
CA ARG A 431 17.95 7.34 -31.28
C ARG A 431 16.81 7.88 -32.15
N LYS A 432 16.53 9.18 -32.12
CA LYS A 432 15.54 9.81 -32.99
C LYS A 432 16.06 10.11 -34.41
N ILE A 433 17.37 10.26 -34.56
CA ILE A 433 18.02 10.53 -35.85
C ILE A 433 18.23 9.24 -36.66
N LYS A 434 18.17 8.06 -36.00
CA LYS A 434 18.31 6.74 -36.63
C LYS A 434 16.98 6.06 -37.00
N LYS A 435 15.87 6.76 -36.95
CA LYS A 435 14.56 6.39 -37.48
C LYS A 435 14.19 7.42 -38.56
#